data_096f3cdfff6f5849dfa00014c6bd0ac5
#
_entry.id   096f3cdfff6f5849dfa00014c6bd0ac5
#
_cell.length_a   1.000
_cell.length_b   1.000
_cell.length_c   1.000
_cell.angle_alpha   90.00
_cell.angle_beta   90.00
_cell.angle_gamma   90.00
#
_symmetry.space_group_name_H-M   'P 1'
#
loop_
_entity.id
_entity.type
_entity.pdbx_description
1 polymer ?
#
loop_
_entity_poly.entity_id
_entity_poly.type
_entity_poly.pdbx_seq_one_letter_code
_entity_poly.pdbx_strand_id
1 'polypeptide(L)'
;MKLINQNQVEFFQGSVAYDAGKVFFFESRVFRGIFSDRYAQMYNQFLKEKWIDEIFEAGLVHTVVSDDIKLEGALITLEHKKIPFMTHPAERTPYSFWLSAKTLVRVNLLLSQHGYVLIDAHPWNVMLEKGNPKFIDFTSVYRSNRISRDWFEEFKKYFCIPIWLSSNQWHEFSREYRREHLNGFGLKLFETRFLHKIFSFLMGFGRVIGDPVNFLRQLDKWLDEHRPKKNLSADWPEYPQYEIAQNPLDSVLPKEKFILEVLRAEKPVTVLDCAANKGHYSEIAALLGASVASFNYEEQCVDECLLLAQKKNLDITPVVMDFKLPTPPHSIGLLYGSAYKRFKSEIVIALGLVHHLCIFQRLPVHIFCKICMKYATKGILFEYVDPTDSQVKSWGKQIPDNYSIEGFNSYFNTKFSKSKISKIINDNGSKRVIVYYFS
;
A
#
# COMPACT_ATOMS: atom_id res chain seq x y z
N MET A 1 -4.68 -31.96 11.35
CA MET A 1 -4.79 -30.60 11.92
C MET A 1 -3.76 -30.42 13.02
N LYS A 2 -2.82 -29.47 12.86
CA LYS A 2 -1.74 -29.18 13.81
C LYS A 2 -2.28 -28.21 14.89
N LEU A 3 -2.21 -28.63 16.14
CA LEU A 3 -2.56 -27.76 17.28
C LEU A 3 -1.37 -26.86 17.61
N ILE A 4 -1.59 -25.55 17.61
CA ILE A 4 -0.58 -24.54 17.89
C ILE A 4 -0.87 -23.90 19.25
N ASN A 5 0.14 -23.92 20.15
CA ASN A 5 0.03 -23.25 21.46
C ASN A 5 0.10 -21.72 21.26
N GLN A 6 -0.66 -20.96 22.04
CA GLN A 6 -0.66 -19.51 22.00
C GLN A 6 0.71 -18.87 22.21
N ASN A 7 1.62 -19.52 22.95
CA ASN A 7 3.00 -19.06 23.17
C ASN A 7 3.91 -19.26 21.96
N GLN A 8 3.48 -20.01 20.95
CA GLN A 8 4.27 -20.28 19.73
C GLN A 8 3.96 -19.30 18.59
N VAL A 9 3.05 -18.34 18.82
CA VAL A 9 2.60 -17.40 17.79
C VAL A 9 2.77 -15.96 18.26
N GLU A 10 3.01 -15.08 17.30
CA GLU A 10 2.97 -13.63 17.51
C GLU A 10 1.56 -13.11 17.22
N PHE A 11 0.87 -12.63 18.23
CA PHE A 11 -0.43 -11.98 18.05
C PHE A 11 -0.25 -10.54 17.54
N PHE A 12 -1.06 -10.18 16.56
CA PHE A 12 -1.16 -8.80 16.13
C PHE A 12 -1.88 -7.96 17.20
N GLN A 13 -1.14 -7.09 17.87
CA GLN A 13 -1.65 -6.32 19.02
C GLN A 13 -2.86 -5.45 18.68
N GLY A 14 -2.99 -4.98 17.44
CA GLY A 14 -4.16 -4.23 16.99
C GLY A 14 -5.47 -5.01 16.97
N SER A 15 -5.44 -6.36 17.04
CA SER A 15 -6.63 -7.22 17.04
C SER A 15 -7.02 -7.74 18.43
N VAL A 16 -6.24 -7.44 19.46
CA VAL A 16 -6.41 -8.05 20.82
C VAL A 16 -7.59 -7.48 21.58
N ALA A 17 -8.10 -6.31 21.19
CA ALA A 17 -9.14 -5.59 21.93
C ALA A 17 -10.58 -6.10 21.69
N TYR A 18 -10.80 -7.03 20.74
CA TYR A 18 -12.13 -7.47 20.37
C TYR A 18 -12.41 -8.92 20.79
N ASP A 19 -13.60 -9.15 21.37
CA ASP A 19 -14.08 -10.48 21.75
C ASP A 19 -14.29 -11.43 20.56
N ALA A 20 -14.35 -10.87 19.34
CA ALA A 20 -14.60 -11.64 18.11
C ALA A 20 -13.42 -12.50 17.67
N GLY A 21 -12.19 -12.26 18.18
CA GLY A 21 -11.03 -13.09 17.83
C GLY A 21 -9.72 -12.34 17.71
N LYS A 22 -8.61 -13.07 17.76
CA LYS A 22 -7.24 -12.54 17.75
C LYS A 22 -6.48 -12.98 16.51
N VAL A 23 -5.92 -12.02 15.78
CA VAL A 23 -5.07 -12.29 14.61
C VAL A 23 -3.68 -12.73 15.06
N PHE A 24 -3.14 -13.76 14.42
CA PHE A 24 -1.76 -14.21 14.64
C PHE A 24 -1.09 -14.63 13.32
N PHE A 25 0.24 -14.65 13.35
CA PHE A 25 1.07 -15.05 12.22
C PHE A 25 1.75 -16.38 12.55
N PHE A 26 1.68 -17.31 11.62
CA PHE A 26 2.35 -18.60 11.74
C PHE A 26 2.78 -19.10 10.36
N GLU A 27 4.03 -19.56 10.21
CA GLU A 27 4.62 -20.05 8.95
C GLU A 27 4.34 -19.11 7.73
N SER A 28 4.49 -17.79 7.97
CA SER A 28 4.23 -16.72 6.96
C SER A 28 2.77 -16.60 6.49
N ARG A 29 1.82 -17.29 7.10
CA ARG A 29 0.38 -17.22 6.88
C ARG A 29 -0.30 -16.32 7.94
N VAL A 30 -1.52 -15.90 7.67
CA VAL A 30 -2.31 -15.04 8.57
C VAL A 30 -3.53 -15.81 9.05
N PHE A 31 -3.66 -15.93 10.35
CA PHE A 31 -4.75 -16.65 10.99
C PHE A 31 -5.49 -15.78 12.01
N ARG A 32 -6.69 -16.21 12.37
CA ARG A 32 -7.45 -15.62 13.46
C ARG A 32 -8.11 -16.72 14.30
N GLY A 33 -7.81 -16.76 15.58
CA GLY A 33 -8.49 -17.63 16.55
C GLY A 33 -9.78 -16.98 17.03
N ILE A 34 -10.90 -17.70 16.97
CA ILE A 34 -12.21 -17.28 17.46
C ILE A 34 -12.53 -18.07 18.74
N PHE A 35 -12.78 -17.37 19.84
CA PHE A 35 -12.94 -17.96 21.16
C PHE A 35 -14.38 -17.94 21.69
N SER A 36 -15.27 -17.16 21.07
CA SER A 36 -16.69 -17.04 21.46
C SER A 36 -17.56 -17.94 20.59
N ASP A 37 -18.43 -18.74 21.22
CA ASP A 37 -19.39 -19.63 20.55
C ASP A 37 -20.27 -18.87 19.56
N ARG A 38 -20.78 -17.72 19.96
CA ARG A 38 -21.63 -16.87 19.12
C ARG A 38 -20.94 -16.52 17.81
N TYR A 39 -19.70 -16.06 17.86
CA TYR A 39 -18.95 -15.67 16.67
C TYR A 39 -18.48 -16.89 15.87
N ALA A 40 -18.09 -17.98 16.52
CA ALA A 40 -17.70 -19.21 15.85
C ALA A 40 -18.85 -19.80 15.03
N GLN A 41 -20.05 -19.86 15.59
CA GLN A 41 -21.25 -20.33 14.88
C GLN A 41 -21.61 -19.39 13.72
N MET A 42 -21.61 -18.08 13.96
CA MET A 42 -21.92 -17.07 12.94
C MET A 42 -20.96 -17.16 11.75
N TYR A 43 -19.64 -17.22 11.98
CA TYR A 43 -18.66 -17.25 10.88
C TYR A 43 -18.64 -18.60 10.18
N ASN A 44 -18.86 -19.73 10.87
CA ASN A 44 -19.03 -21.04 10.24
C ASN A 44 -20.25 -21.07 9.31
N GLN A 45 -21.35 -20.43 9.69
CA GLN A 45 -22.52 -20.31 8.83
C GLN A 45 -22.24 -19.38 7.66
N PHE A 46 -21.71 -18.18 7.93
CA PHE A 46 -21.39 -17.15 6.92
C PHE A 46 -20.47 -17.68 5.81
N LEU A 47 -19.41 -18.43 6.16
CA LEU A 47 -18.46 -18.99 5.19
C LEU A 47 -19.01 -20.15 4.35
N LYS A 48 -20.20 -20.69 4.70
CA LYS A 48 -20.89 -21.74 3.91
C LYS A 48 -21.96 -21.20 2.98
N GLU A 49 -22.20 -19.89 3.02
CA GLU A 49 -23.21 -19.26 2.19
C GLU A 49 -22.79 -19.26 0.72
N LYS A 50 -23.71 -19.59 -0.18
CA LYS A 50 -23.42 -19.73 -1.62
C LYS A 50 -22.96 -18.43 -2.32
N TRP A 51 -23.27 -17.30 -1.71
CA TRP A 51 -22.94 -15.96 -2.20
C TRP A 51 -21.64 -15.40 -1.62
N ILE A 52 -20.89 -16.16 -0.79
CA ILE A 52 -19.70 -15.69 -0.10
C ILE A 52 -18.60 -15.21 -1.04
N ASP A 53 -18.42 -15.92 -2.17
CA ASP A 53 -17.40 -15.59 -3.17
C ASP A 53 -17.65 -14.21 -3.78
N GLU A 54 -18.91 -13.81 -3.98
CA GLU A 54 -19.27 -12.48 -4.45
C GLU A 54 -18.81 -11.38 -3.47
N ILE A 55 -18.87 -11.63 -2.17
CA ILE A 55 -18.39 -10.70 -1.15
C ILE A 55 -16.85 -10.60 -1.18
N PHE A 56 -16.14 -11.71 -1.37
CA PHE A 56 -14.69 -11.71 -1.52
C PHE A 56 -14.24 -10.98 -2.78
N GLU A 57 -14.93 -11.19 -3.90
CA GLU A 57 -14.69 -10.46 -5.14
C GLU A 57 -14.98 -8.97 -5.01
N ALA A 58 -16.03 -8.62 -4.27
CA ALA A 58 -16.37 -7.22 -3.98
C ALA A 58 -15.32 -6.48 -3.17
N GLY A 59 -14.48 -7.21 -2.41
CA GLY A 59 -13.37 -6.60 -1.69
C GLY A 59 -13.19 -6.99 -0.22
N LEU A 60 -13.99 -7.92 0.33
CA LEU A 60 -13.66 -8.51 1.63
C LEU A 60 -12.43 -9.42 1.48
N VAL A 61 -11.57 -9.47 2.48
CA VAL A 61 -10.41 -10.38 2.47
C VAL A 61 -10.87 -11.83 2.39
N HIS A 62 -10.32 -12.59 1.44
CA HIS A 62 -10.63 -14.00 1.30
C HIS A 62 -10.26 -14.76 2.57
N THR A 63 -11.22 -15.49 3.12
CA THR A 63 -11.12 -16.15 4.42
C THR A 63 -11.74 -17.52 4.35
N VAL A 64 -11.09 -18.49 4.95
CA VAL A 64 -11.61 -19.86 5.10
C VAL A 64 -11.46 -20.33 6.53
N VAL A 65 -12.21 -21.36 6.92
CA VAL A 65 -11.88 -22.09 8.14
C VAL A 65 -10.63 -22.92 7.87
N SER A 66 -9.61 -22.79 8.70
CA SER A 66 -8.37 -23.55 8.53
C SER A 66 -8.63 -25.04 8.80
N ASP A 67 -8.18 -25.89 7.89
CA ASP A 67 -8.30 -27.35 7.97
C ASP A 67 -7.02 -28.02 8.53
N ASP A 68 -5.89 -27.32 8.47
CA ASP A 68 -4.58 -27.83 8.86
C ASP A 68 -4.04 -27.24 10.17
N ILE A 69 -4.43 -26.02 10.53
CA ILE A 69 -3.97 -25.30 11.74
C ILE A 69 -5.12 -25.00 12.68
N LYS A 70 -4.95 -25.34 13.96
CA LYS A 70 -5.87 -24.95 15.04
C LYS A 70 -5.10 -24.26 16.17
N LEU A 71 -5.56 -23.07 16.58
CA LEU A 71 -5.02 -22.39 17.75
C LEU A 71 -5.62 -23.01 19.03
N GLU A 72 -4.76 -23.29 20.00
CA GLU A 72 -5.19 -23.82 21.30
C GLU A 72 -6.18 -22.89 22.01
N GLY A 73 -7.27 -23.45 22.51
CA GLY A 73 -8.36 -22.71 23.14
C GLY A 73 -9.32 -22.03 22.17
N ALA A 74 -9.01 -21.90 20.88
CA ALA A 74 -9.95 -21.37 19.89
C ALA A 74 -10.97 -22.42 19.47
N LEU A 75 -12.22 -22.00 19.32
CA LEU A 75 -13.34 -22.85 18.83
C LEU A 75 -13.17 -23.14 17.34
N ILE A 76 -12.85 -22.11 16.57
CA ILE A 76 -12.44 -22.21 15.16
C ILE A 76 -11.19 -21.35 14.92
N THR A 77 -10.38 -21.74 13.94
CA THR A 77 -9.29 -20.96 13.43
C THR A 77 -9.61 -20.59 11.99
N LEU A 78 -9.64 -19.30 11.71
CA LEU A 78 -9.82 -18.77 10.36
C LEU A 78 -8.44 -18.54 9.76
N GLU A 79 -8.30 -18.79 8.46
CA GLU A 79 -7.15 -18.39 7.67
C GLU A 79 -7.55 -17.28 6.70
N HIS A 80 -6.82 -16.19 6.72
CA HIS A 80 -7.00 -15.06 5.82
C HIS A 80 -5.93 -15.06 4.73
N LYS A 81 -6.32 -14.71 3.51
CA LYS A 81 -5.36 -14.45 2.44
C LYS A 81 -4.41 -13.35 2.88
N LYS A 82 -3.11 -13.66 2.90
CA LYS A 82 -2.08 -12.68 3.25
C LYS A 82 -1.95 -11.61 2.17
N ILE A 83 -2.02 -10.34 2.56
CA ILE A 83 -1.65 -9.20 1.73
C ILE A 83 -0.21 -8.83 2.08
N PRO A 84 0.72 -8.81 1.11
CA PRO A 84 2.15 -8.73 1.38
C PRO A 84 2.58 -7.44 2.09
N PHE A 85 2.00 -6.30 1.69
CA PHE A 85 2.40 -4.99 2.17
C PHE A 85 1.26 -4.24 2.83
N MET A 86 1.46 -3.83 4.07
CA MET A 86 0.51 -3.00 4.81
C MET A 86 0.73 -1.54 4.43
N THR A 87 -0.35 -0.85 4.01
CA THR A 87 -0.29 0.57 3.63
C THR A 87 -0.93 1.47 4.68
N HIS A 88 -0.36 2.65 4.87
CA HIS A 88 -0.96 3.69 5.72
C HIS A 88 -2.03 4.47 4.91
N PRO A 89 -3.16 4.90 5.49
CA PRO A 89 -4.17 5.70 4.78
C PRO A 89 -3.62 6.98 4.12
N ALA A 90 -2.64 7.64 4.74
CA ALA A 90 -1.97 8.83 4.18
C ALA A 90 -0.99 8.53 3.03
N GLU A 91 -0.61 7.26 2.84
CA GLU A 91 0.23 6.82 1.71
C GLU A 91 -0.58 6.56 0.43
N ARG A 92 -1.90 6.69 0.49
CA ARG A 92 -2.77 6.53 -0.68
C ARG A 92 -2.97 7.85 -1.39
N THR A 93 -3.05 7.79 -2.71
CA THR A 93 -3.51 8.95 -3.49
C THR A 93 -4.97 9.29 -3.14
N PRO A 94 -5.46 10.49 -3.46
CA PRO A 94 -6.89 10.79 -3.37
C PRO A 94 -7.75 9.77 -4.09
N TYR A 95 -7.33 9.31 -5.29
CA TYR A 95 -8.06 8.32 -6.07
C TYR A 95 -8.07 6.94 -5.43
N SER A 96 -6.91 6.41 -5.00
CA SER A 96 -6.87 5.09 -4.34
C SER A 96 -7.57 5.09 -2.98
N PHE A 97 -7.62 6.24 -2.31
CA PHE A 97 -8.37 6.43 -1.07
C PHE A 97 -9.89 6.42 -1.32
N TRP A 98 -10.35 7.14 -2.35
CA TRP A 98 -11.73 7.11 -2.80
C TRP A 98 -12.16 5.69 -3.22
N LEU A 99 -11.31 4.99 -3.96
CA LEU A 99 -11.56 3.61 -4.35
C LEU A 99 -11.69 2.68 -3.13
N SER A 100 -10.94 2.96 -2.07
CA SER A 100 -11.06 2.23 -0.79
C SER A 100 -12.43 2.44 -0.14
N ALA A 101 -12.96 3.66 -0.16
CA ALA A 101 -14.30 3.96 0.32
C ALA A 101 -15.39 3.26 -0.51
N LYS A 102 -15.25 3.28 -1.85
CA LYS A 102 -16.16 2.57 -2.78
C LYS A 102 -16.19 1.08 -2.48
N THR A 103 -15.02 0.47 -2.27
CA THR A 103 -14.91 -0.95 -1.93
C THR A 103 -15.63 -1.27 -0.61
N LEU A 104 -15.42 -0.46 0.43
CA LEU A 104 -16.07 -0.66 1.72
C LEU A 104 -17.60 -0.56 1.62
N VAL A 105 -18.09 0.44 0.89
CA VAL A 105 -19.54 0.62 0.66
C VAL A 105 -20.10 -0.55 -0.15
N ARG A 106 -19.41 -0.99 -1.20
CA ARG A 106 -19.84 -2.12 -2.04
C ARG A 106 -19.91 -3.43 -1.23
N VAL A 107 -18.89 -3.73 -0.44
CA VAL A 107 -18.90 -4.91 0.45
C VAL A 107 -20.06 -4.84 1.41
N ASN A 108 -20.28 -3.69 2.09
CA ASN A 108 -21.36 -3.53 3.06
C ASN A 108 -22.75 -3.57 2.39
N LEU A 109 -22.88 -3.06 1.16
CA LEU A 109 -24.12 -3.14 0.36
C LEU A 109 -24.51 -4.58 0.06
N LEU A 110 -23.58 -5.39 -0.43
CA LEU A 110 -23.81 -6.81 -0.72
C LEU A 110 -24.11 -7.60 0.55
N LEU A 111 -23.36 -7.38 1.62
CA LEU A 111 -23.65 -7.97 2.94
C LEU A 111 -25.06 -7.63 3.41
N SER A 112 -25.49 -6.37 3.26
CA SER A 112 -26.81 -5.92 3.71
C SER A 112 -27.96 -6.60 2.98
N GLN A 113 -27.77 -7.02 1.74
CA GLN A 113 -28.76 -7.78 0.98
C GLN A 113 -29.01 -9.18 1.57
N HIS A 114 -28.06 -9.69 2.36
CA HIS A 114 -28.11 -11.00 2.99
C HIS A 114 -28.28 -10.95 4.52
N GLY A 115 -28.61 -9.78 5.07
CA GLY A 115 -28.84 -9.60 6.51
C GLY A 115 -27.54 -9.54 7.34
N TYR A 116 -26.45 -9.15 6.72
CA TYR A 116 -25.18 -8.86 7.37
C TYR A 116 -24.76 -7.41 7.10
N VAL A 117 -23.94 -6.86 7.97
CA VAL A 117 -23.35 -5.51 7.82
C VAL A 117 -21.91 -5.50 8.34
N LEU A 118 -21.14 -4.49 7.95
CA LEU A 118 -19.89 -4.16 8.60
C LEU A 118 -20.16 -3.28 9.82
N ILE A 119 -19.47 -3.55 10.93
CA ILE A 119 -19.56 -2.75 12.17
C ILE A 119 -18.44 -1.73 12.30
N ASP A 120 -17.37 -1.83 11.47
CA ASP A 120 -16.20 -0.95 11.44
C ASP A 120 -16.06 -0.33 10.04
N ALA A 121 -15.75 0.97 9.99
CA ALA A 121 -15.54 1.71 8.74
C ALA A 121 -14.15 2.37 8.68
N HIS A 122 -13.18 1.86 9.43
CA HIS A 122 -11.89 2.52 9.56
C HIS A 122 -10.97 2.26 8.36
N PRO A 123 -10.32 3.30 7.77
CA PRO A 123 -9.46 3.15 6.58
C PRO A 123 -8.18 2.33 6.82
N TRP A 124 -7.77 2.10 8.07
CA TRP A 124 -6.70 1.18 8.42
C TRP A 124 -7.02 -0.28 8.09
N ASN A 125 -8.31 -0.62 8.02
CA ASN A 125 -8.79 -1.95 7.67
C ASN A 125 -8.91 -2.18 6.17
N VAL A 126 -8.35 -1.28 5.35
CA VAL A 126 -8.29 -1.46 3.89
C VAL A 126 -6.84 -1.54 3.45
N MET A 127 -6.48 -2.58 2.69
CA MET A 127 -5.17 -2.79 2.09
C MET A 127 -5.30 -2.90 0.58
N LEU A 128 -4.17 -2.86 -0.14
CA LEU A 128 -4.17 -3.05 -1.60
C LEU A 128 -3.67 -4.46 -1.95
N GLU A 129 -4.45 -5.18 -2.73
CA GLU A 129 -4.07 -6.44 -3.36
C GLU A 129 -4.16 -6.27 -4.87
N LYS A 130 -3.05 -6.40 -5.58
CA LYS A 130 -2.98 -6.20 -7.03
C LYS A 130 -3.63 -4.88 -7.48
N GLY A 131 -3.32 -3.81 -6.76
CA GLY A 131 -3.90 -2.49 -6.98
C GLY A 131 -5.38 -2.33 -6.56
N ASN A 132 -6.06 -3.38 -6.10
CA ASN A 132 -7.46 -3.33 -5.69
C ASN A 132 -7.58 -3.25 -4.17
N PRO A 133 -8.41 -2.35 -3.61
CA PRO A 133 -8.64 -2.31 -2.17
C PRO A 133 -9.32 -3.58 -1.67
N LYS A 134 -8.87 -4.06 -0.51
CA LYS A 134 -9.45 -5.17 0.24
C LYS A 134 -9.67 -4.75 1.68
N PHE A 135 -10.90 -4.95 2.17
CA PHE A 135 -11.23 -4.77 3.57
C PHE A 135 -10.76 -6.00 4.36
N ILE A 136 -9.82 -5.83 5.28
CA ILE A 136 -9.11 -6.93 5.93
C ILE A 136 -9.67 -7.33 7.29
N ASP A 137 -10.52 -6.51 7.91
CA ASP A 137 -11.13 -6.89 9.17
C ASP A 137 -12.39 -7.75 8.96
N PHE A 138 -12.16 -9.04 8.74
CA PHE A 138 -13.21 -10.02 8.54
C PHE A 138 -14.19 -10.06 9.73
N THR A 139 -13.71 -9.82 10.95
CA THR A 139 -14.57 -9.85 12.15
C THR A 139 -15.46 -8.63 12.31
N SER A 140 -15.32 -7.63 11.46
CA SER A 140 -16.29 -6.54 11.30
C SER A 140 -17.62 -7.02 10.69
N VAL A 141 -17.67 -8.19 10.03
CA VAL A 141 -18.91 -8.76 9.50
C VAL A 141 -19.80 -9.23 10.64
N TYR A 142 -21.01 -8.69 10.70
CA TYR A 142 -21.97 -8.97 11.77
C TYR A 142 -23.38 -9.14 11.21
N ARG A 143 -24.15 -10.08 11.78
CA ARG A 143 -25.54 -10.32 11.37
C ARG A 143 -26.45 -9.23 11.91
N SER A 144 -26.97 -8.40 11.03
CA SER A 144 -27.87 -7.29 11.34
C SER A 144 -28.59 -6.80 10.09
N ASN A 145 -29.83 -6.35 10.27
CA ASN A 145 -30.60 -5.66 9.23
C ASN A 145 -30.53 -4.13 9.36
N ARG A 146 -29.58 -3.62 10.13
CA ARG A 146 -29.41 -2.17 10.36
C ARG A 146 -27.92 -1.83 10.42
N ILE A 147 -27.55 -0.73 9.77
CA ILE A 147 -26.24 -0.12 9.96
C ILE A 147 -26.26 0.69 11.26
N SER A 148 -25.22 0.55 12.08
CA SER A 148 -25.09 1.33 13.29
C SER A 148 -24.82 2.80 12.96
N ARG A 149 -25.26 3.68 13.87
CA ARG A 149 -24.92 5.09 13.77
C ARG A 149 -23.39 5.31 13.87
N ASP A 150 -22.74 4.52 14.70
CA ASP A 150 -21.29 4.62 14.93
C ASP A 150 -20.52 4.31 13.64
N TRP A 151 -20.91 3.26 12.89
CA TRP A 151 -20.34 2.98 11.57
C TRP A 151 -20.45 4.18 10.62
N PHE A 152 -21.62 4.82 10.58
CA PHE A 152 -21.82 5.97 9.69
C PHE A 152 -21.01 7.19 10.13
N GLU A 153 -20.97 7.50 11.43
CA GLU A 153 -20.16 8.61 11.96
C GLU A 153 -18.68 8.37 11.68
N GLU A 154 -18.21 7.14 11.82
CA GLU A 154 -16.84 6.74 11.50
C GLU A 154 -16.56 6.86 10.00
N PHE A 155 -17.42 6.30 9.14
CA PHE A 155 -17.27 6.42 7.68
C PHE A 155 -17.28 7.88 7.21
N LYS A 156 -18.20 8.69 7.73
CA LYS A 156 -18.27 10.11 7.45
C LYS A 156 -16.98 10.82 7.81
N LYS A 157 -16.49 10.58 9.02
CA LYS A 157 -15.28 11.21 9.55
C LYS A 157 -14.05 10.80 8.76
N TYR A 158 -13.88 9.52 8.53
CA TYR A 158 -12.62 8.97 8.04
C TYR A 158 -12.55 8.83 6.52
N PHE A 159 -13.68 8.78 5.82
CA PHE A 159 -13.73 8.73 4.37
C PHE A 159 -14.39 9.95 3.72
N CYS A 160 -15.62 10.32 4.13
CA CYS A 160 -16.32 11.40 3.41
C CYS A 160 -15.59 12.73 3.50
N ILE A 161 -15.09 13.13 4.68
CA ILE A 161 -14.39 14.42 4.85
C ILE A 161 -13.15 14.51 3.96
N PRO A 162 -12.16 13.58 4.02
CA PRO A 162 -10.99 13.67 3.16
C PRO A 162 -11.31 13.53 1.67
N ILE A 163 -12.33 12.75 1.29
CA ILE A 163 -12.77 12.65 -0.11
C ILE A 163 -13.36 13.98 -0.58
N TRP A 164 -14.21 14.60 0.22
CA TRP A 164 -14.77 15.92 -0.11
C TRP A 164 -13.66 16.98 -0.25
N LEU A 165 -12.70 17.01 0.66
CA LEU A 165 -11.53 17.89 0.55
C LEU A 165 -10.80 17.68 -0.78
N SER A 166 -10.53 16.43 -1.15
CA SER A 166 -9.83 16.10 -2.39
C SER A 166 -10.66 16.46 -3.63
N SER A 167 -11.98 16.22 -3.63
CA SER A 167 -12.84 16.53 -4.77
C SER A 167 -12.96 18.04 -5.03
N ASN A 168 -12.71 18.85 -3.99
CA ASN A 168 -12.64 20.32 -4.07
C ASN A 168 -11.19 20.83 -4.26
N GLN A 169 -10.26 19.98 -4.68
CA GLN A 169 -8.85 20.31 -4.97
C GLN A 169 -8.01 20.68 -3.73
N TRP A 170 -8.48 20.36 -2.53
CA TRP A 170 -7.73 20.58 -1.29
C TRP A 170 -6.93 19.32 -0.94
N HIS A 171 -6.08 18.86 -1.88
CA HIS A 171 -5.37 17.59 -1.80
C HIS A 171 -4.43 17.50 -0.61
N GLU A 172 -3.65 18.56 -0.34
CA GLU A 172 -2.73 18.61 0.80
C GLU A 172 -3.48 18.55 2.13
N PHE A 173 -4.56 19.32 2.29
CA PHE A 173 -5.40 19.26 3.47
C PHE A 173 -6.02 17.88 3.68
N SER A 174 -6.48 17.25 2.60
CA SER A 174 -6.98 15.87 2.65
C SER A 174 -5.90 14.90 3.12
N ARG A 175 -4.66 15.05 2.64
CA ARG A 175 -3.53 14.18 3.02
C ARG A 175 -3.17 14.37 4.49
N GLU A 176 -3.03 15.60 4.95
CA GLU A 176 -2.75 15.90 6.35
C GLU A 176 -3.88 15.45 7.26
N TYR A 177 -5.14 15.64 6.84
CA TYR A 177 -6.29 15.13 7.57
C TYR A 177 -6.23 13.61 7.75
N ARG A 178 -5.88 12.85 6.70
CA ARG A 178 -5.70 11.39 6.76
C ARG A 178 -4.51 10.96 7.61
N ARG A 179 -3.51 11.83 7.78
CA ARG A 179 -2.35 11.61 8.63
C ARG A 179 -2.65 11.91 10.09
N GLU A 180 -3.20 13.09 10.36
CA GLU A 180 -3.30 13.63 11.71
C GLU A 180 -4.52 13.13 12.48
N HIS A 181 -5.66 12.92 11.82
CA HIS A 181 -6.84 12.49 12.53
C HIS A 181 -6.67 11.12 13.22
N LEU A 182 -5.73 10.32 12.75
CA LEU A 182 -5.34 9.05 13.39
C LEU A 182 -4.64 9.28 14.74
N ASN A 183 -4.06 10.46 14.94
CA ASN A 183 -3.43 10.88 16.18
C ASN A 183 -4.35 11.78 17.06
N GLY A 184 -5.55 12.08 16.58
CA GLY A 184 -6.56 12.85 17.34
C GLY A 184 -6.32 14.35 17.48
N PHE A 185 -5.27 14.90 16.86
CA PHE A 185 -4.86 16.31 17.10
C PHE A 185 -5.43 17.33 16.09
N GLY A 186 -5.47 17.01 14.79
CA GLY A 186 -5.85 17.98 13.74
C GLY A 186 -7.34 18.25 13.61
N LEU A 187 -8.17 17.40 14.16
CA LEU A 187 -9.61 17.37 13.95
C LEU A 187 -10.40 18.48 14.62
N LYS A 188 -9.94 19.00 15.74
CA LYS A 188 -10.70 20.03 16.47
C LYS A 188 -10.90 21.32 15.68
N LEU A 189 -10.03 21.63 14.73
CA LEU A 189 -10.17 22.78 13.82
C LEU A 189 -11.27 22.55 12.76
N PHE A 190 -11.45 21.29 12.29
CA PHE A 190 -12.45 20.94 11.26
C PHE A 190 -13.69 20.24 11.84
N GLU A 191 -13.64 19.71 13.05
CA GLU A 191 -14.82 19.28 13.83
C GLU A 191 -15.71 20.44 14.25
N THR A 192 -15.36 21.67 13.84
CA THR A 192 -16.25 22.78 14.08
C THR A 192 -17.64 22.44 13.55
N ARG A 193 -18.66 22.77 14.35
CA ARG A 193 -20.10 22.59 14.05
C ARG A 193 -20.52 22.95 12.63
N PHE A 194 -19.65 23.67 11.91
CA PHE A 194 -19.84 24.14 10.54
C PHE A 194 -19.69 23.00 9.51
N LEU A 195 -18.60 22.24 9.52
CA LEU A 195 -18.43 21.10 8.59
C LEU A 195 -19.42 19.97 8.91
N HIS A 196 -19.68 19.72 10.17
CA HIS A 196 -20.71 18.75 10.57
C HIS A 196 -22.10 19.15 10.06
N LYS A 197 -22.45 20.44 10.08
CA LYS A 197 -23.72 20.95 9.51
C LYS A 197 -23.74 20.86 7.98
N ILE A 198 -22.65 21.23 7.31
CA ILE A 198 -22.53 21.11 5.83
C ILE A 198 -22.69 19.65 5.42
N PHE A 199 -21.97 18.73 6.05
CA PHE A 199 -22.07 17.30 5.74
C PHE A 199 -23.45 16.73 6.08
N SER A 200 -24.03 17.08 7.20
CA SER A 200 -25.38 16.62 7.58
C SER A 200 -26.44 17.17 6.63
N PHE A 201 -26.27 18.40 6.14
CA PHE A 201 -27.19 19.04 5.19
C PHE A 201 -26.98 18.50 3.77
N LEU A 202 -25.75 18.40 3.29
CA LEU A 202 -25.41 17.92 1.95
C LEU A 202 -25.77 16.45 1.75
N MET A 203 -25.72 15.66 2.81
CA MET A 203 -25.98 14.22 2.72
C MET A 203 -27.44 13.85 2.96
N GLY A 204 -28.29 14.76 3.47
CA GLY A 204 -29.73 14.49 3.70
C GLY A 204 -30.02 13.32 4.66
N PHE A 205 -28.99 12.76 5.30
CA PHE A 205 -29.00 11.49 6.00
C PHE A 205 -29.63 11.50 7.42
N GLY A 206 -30.35 12.52 7.75
CA GLY A 206 -30.97 12.60 9.11
C GLY A 206 -32.03 11.54 9.41
N ARG A 207 -32.43 10.67 8.47
CA ARG A 207 -33.62 9.80 8.63
C ARG A 207 -33.50 8.35 8.13
N VAL A 208 -32.37 7.86 7.58
CA VAL A 208 -32.38 6.58 6.85
C VAL A 208 -31.53 5.49 7.50
N ILE A 209 -31.63 5.31 8.81
CA ILE A 209 -31.02 4.16 9.50
C ILE A 209 -31.91 2.89 9.38
N GLY A 210 -33.08 2.98 8.79
CA GLY A 210 -34.04 1.88 8.69
C GLY A 210 -33.89 0.94 7.49
N ASP A 211 -33.26 1.39 6.39
CA ASP A 211 -32.99 0.60 5.17
C ASP A 211 -31.51 0.69 4.79
N PRO A 212 -30.69 -0.28 5.19
CA PRO A 212 -29.27 -0.27 4.92
C PRO A 212 -28.94 -0.30 3.43
N VAL A 213 -29.72 -1.01 2.63
CA VAL A 213 -29.48 -1.13 1.17
C VAL A 213 -29.67 0.21 0.48
N ASN A 214 -30.79 0.89 0.74
CA ASN A 214 -31.04 2.21 0.14
C ASN A 214 -30.05 3.26 0.65
N PHE A 215 -29.72 3.25 1.93
CA PHE A 215 -28.70 4.12 2.53
C PHE A 215 -27.33 3.95 1.84
N LEU A 216 -26.84 2.72 1.68
CA LEU A 216 -25.55 2.45 1.06
C LEU A 216 -25.54 2.79 -0.43
N ARG A 217 -26.65 2.61 -1.16
CA ARG A 217 -26.78 3.08 -2.56
C ARG A 217 -26.67 4.61 -2.67
N GLN A 218 -27.28 5.35 -1.75
CA GLN A 218 -27.16 6.81 -1.72
C GLN A 218 -25.73 7.24 -1.39
N LEU A 219 -25.08 6.55 -0.46
CA LEU A 219 -23.69 6.80 -0.11
C LEU A 219 -22.74 6.48 -1.27
N ASP A 220 -22.99 5.40 -1.99
CA ASP A 220 -22.25 5.03 -3.21
C ASP A 220 -22.38 6.10 -4.30
N LYS A 221 -23.59 6.59 -4.53
CA LYS A 221 -23.86 7.70 -5.46
C LYS A 221 -23.11 8.98 -5.04
N TRP A 222 -23.14 9.31 -3.73
CA TRP A 222 -22.41 10.46 -3.22
C TRP A 222 -20.91 10.34 -3.48
N LEU A 223 -20.35 9.15 -3.30
CA LEU A 223 -18.92 8.88 -3.61
C LEU A 223 -18.63 9.10 -5.10
N ASP A 224 -19.52 8.71 -6.02
CA ASP A 224 -19.33 8.94 -7.45
C ASP A 224 -19.35 10.43 -7.81
N GLU A 225 -20.24 11.20 -7.19
CA GLU A 225 -20.33 12.65 -7.35
C GLU A 225 -19.09 13.39 -6.82
N HIS A 226 -18.38 12.79 -5.84
CA HIS A 226 -17.18 13.35 -5.21
C HIS A 226 -15.89 12.61 -5.59
N ARG A 227 -15.89 11.94 -6.74
CA ARG A 227 -14.67 11.31 -7.24
C ARG A 227 -13.56 12.36 -7.41
N PRO A 228 -12.37 12.18 -6.81
CA PRO A 228 -11.27 13.11 -6.97
C PRO A 228 -10.88 13.27 -8.44
N LYS A 229 -10.70 14.50 -8.87
CA LYS A 229 -10.18 14.80 -10.21
C LYS A 229 -8.70 14.45 -10.25
N LYS A 230 -8.20 14.02 -11.41
CA LYS A 230 -6.76 13.83 -11.60
C LYS A 230 -6.05 15.15 -11.33
N ASN A 231 -5.00 15.09 -10.54
CA ASN A 231 -4.10 16.23 -10.38
C ASN A 231 -3.28 16.36 -11.67
N LEU A 232 -3.45 17.45 -12.43
CA LEU A 232 -2.80 17.66 -13.73
C LEU A 232 -1.43 18.36 -13.59
N SER A 233 -1.05 18.79 -12.39
CA SER A 233 0.23 19.43 -12.14
C SER A 233 1.28 18.41 -11.70
N ALA A 234 1.83 17.66 -12.63
CA ALA A 234 3.06 16.92 -12.39
C ALA A 234 4.24 17.80 -12.82
N ASP A 235 5.19 18.02 -11.92
CA ASP A 235 6.44 18.76 -12.22
C ASP A 235 7.38 18.02 -13.18
N TRP A 236 7.06 16.76 -13.49
CA TRP A 236 7.84 15.92 -14.39
C TRP A 236 7.14 15.83 -15.74
N PRO A 237 7.73 16.43 -16.81
CA PRO A 237 7.25 16.23 -18.17
C PRO A 237 7.26 14.74 -18.50
N GLU A 238 6.39 14.35 -19.42
CA GLU A 238 6.35 13.00 -19.97
C GLU A 238 7.79 12.53 -20.23
N TYR A 239 8.26 11.58 -19.41
CA TYR A 239 9.46 10.84 -19.73
C TYR A 239 9.29 10.37 -21.17
N PRO A 240 10.29 10.51 -22.05
CA PRO A 240 10.18 10.00 -23.40
C PRO A 240 9.64 8.59 -23.30
N GLN A 241 8.53 8.35 -23.97
CA GLN A 241 8.01 6.98 -24.10
C GLN A 241 9.14 6.24 -24.82
N TYR A 242 9.98 5.54 -24.05
CA TYR A 242 10.81 4.51 -24.66
C TYR A 242 9.81 3.62 -25.43
N GLU A 243 10.16 3.20 -26.66
CA GLU A 243 9.42 2.16 -27.34
C GLU A 243 9.44 0.92 -26.43
N ILE A 244 8.49 0.88 -25.53
CA ILE A 244 8.35 -0.19 -24.53
C ILE A 244 7.94 -1.39 -25.37
N ALA A 245 8.75 -2.42 -25.38
CA ALA A 245 8.38 -3.71 -25.95
C ALA A 245 6.97 -4.08 -25.45
N GLN A 246 6.10 -4.64 -26.29
CA GLN A 246 4.73 -5.02 -25.90
C GLN A 246 4.73 -5.89 -24.64
N ASN A 247 5.82 -6.65 -24.43
CA ASN A 247 6.09 -7.37 -23.20
C ASN A 247 7.44 -6.91 -22.63
N PRO A 248 7.48 -6.26 -21.44
CA PRO A 248 8.72 -5.80 -20.82
C PRO A 248 9.75 -6.90 -20.57
N LEU A 249 9.31 -8.17 -20.49
CA LEU A 249 10.20 -9.32 -20.30
C LEU A 249 11.04 -9.66 -21.54
N ASP A 250 10.66 -9.15 -22.70
CA ASP A 250 11.34 -9.37 -23.99
C ASP A 250 12.22 -8.16 -24.38
N SER A 251 12.43 -7.23 -23.48
CA SER A 251 13.20 -6.03 -23.73
C SER A 251 14.63 -6.33 -24.15
N VAL A 252 15.07 -5.59 -25.17
CA VAL A 252 16.44 -5.63 -25.70
C VAL A 252 17.33 -4.53 -25.16
N LEU A 253 16.76 -3.58 -24.40
CA LEU A 253 17.48 -2.46 -23.83
C LEU A 253 18.52 -2.94 -22.81
N PRO A 254 19.78 -2.47 -22.89
CA PRO A 254 20.84 -2.96 -22.00
C PRO A 254 20.54 -2.85 -20.51
N LYS A 255 19.86 -1.78 -20.11
CA LYS A 255 19.44 -1.52 -18.73
C LYS A 255 18.45 -2.59 -18.25
N GLU A 256 17.40 -2.85 -19.03
CA GLU A 256 16.36 -3.82 -18.70
C GLU A 256 16.90 -5.25 -18.75
N LYS A 257 17.76 -5.57 -19.71
CA LYS A 257 18.42 -6.89 -19.76
C LYS A 257 19.18 -7.21 -18.48
N PHE A 258 19.94 -6.28 -17.93
CA PHE A 258 20.67 -6.50 -16.71
C PHE A 258 19.72 -6.70 -15.50
N ILE A 259 18.67 -5.89 -15.42
CA ILE A 259 17.66 -6.00 -14.37
C ILE A 259 16.93 -7.37 -14.46
N LEU A 260 16.49 -7.75 -15.67
CA LEU A 260 15.86 -9.04 -15.94
C LEU A 260 16.77 -10.21 -15.57
N GLU A 261 18.06 -10.14 -15.92
CA GLU A 261 19.05 -11.16 -15.57
C GLU A 261 19.15 -11.33 -14.07
N VAL A 262 19.25 -10.24 -13.30
CA VAL A 262 19.31 -10.28 -11.83
C VAL A 262 18.01 -10.84 -11.26
N LEU A 263 16.85 -10.31 -11.64
CA LEU A 263 15.56 -10.75 -11.09
C LEU A 263 15.23 -12.20 -11.42
N ARG A 264 15.60 -12.68 -12.62
CA ARG A 264 15.44 -14.09 -13.02
C ARG A 264 16.35 -15.04 -12.24
N ALA A 265 17.58 -14.59 -11.92
CA ALA A 265 18.53 -15.38 -11.14
C ALA A 265 18.13 -15.46 -9.67
N GLU A 266 17.76 -14.31 -9.08
CA GLU A 266 17.46 -14.20 -7.65
C GLU A 266 16.05 -14.68 -7.27
N LYS A 267 15.08 -14.59 -8.19
CA LYS A 267 13.66 -14.95 -7.99
C LYS A 267 13.12 -14.41 -6.67
N PRO A 268 13.21 -13.09 -6.43
CA PRO A 268 12.82 -12.53 -5.15
C PRO A 268 11.33 -12.71 -4.90
N VAL A 269 10.97 -13.06 -3.66
CA VAL A 269 9.57 -13.11 -3.22
C VAL A 269 8.99 -11.70 -3.07
N THR A 270 9.82 -10.76 -2.61
CA THR A 270 9.41 -9.36 -2.41
C THR A 270 10.41 -8.40 -3.02
N VAL A 271 9.90 -7.34 -3.65
CA VAL A 271 10.68 -6.25 -4.24
C VAL A 271 10.14 -4.92 -3.74
N LEU A 272 11.03 -3.99 -3.43
CA LEU A 272 10.69 -2.58 -3.23
C LEU A 272 11.27 -1.75 -4.37
N ASP A 273 10.41 -1.06 -5.12
CA ASP A 273 10.81 -0.14 -6.19
C ASP A 273 10.74 1.32 -5.68
N CYS A 274 11.91 1.92 -5.49
CA CYS A 274 12.06 3.26 -4.92
C CYS A 274 11.96 4.32 -6.02
N ALA A 275 11.04 5.27 -5.87
CA ALA A 275 10.74 6.29 -6.88
C ALA A 275 10.35 5.67 -8.23
N ALA A 276 9.43 4.71 -8.16
CA ALA A 276 9.03 3.82 -9.26
C ALA A 276 8.44 4.52 -10.50
N ASN A 277 8.22 5.84 -10.46
CA ASN A 277 7.50 6.58 -11.49
C ASN A 277 6.16 5.88 -11.80
N LYS A 278 5.87 5.55 -13.05
CA LYS A 278 4.65 4.87 -13.50
C LYS A 278 4.69 3.33 -13.29
N GLY A 279 5.72 2.80 -12.64
CA GLY A 279 5.82 1.39 -12.24
C GLY A 279 6.44 0.44 -13.26
N HIS A 280 7.26 0.91 -14.21
CA HIS A 280 7.86 0.06 -15.24
C HIS A 280 8.71 -1.09 -14.67
N TYR A 281 9.63 -0.80 -13.73
CA TYR A 281 10.44 -1.85 -13.09
C TYR A 281 9.65 -2.68 -12.08
N SER A 282 8.64 -2.07 -11.47
CA SER A 282 7.66 -2.79 -10.66
C SER A 282 6.90 -3.83 -11.48
N GLU A 283 6.50 -3.49 -12.70
CA GLU A 283 5.86 -4.42 -13.64
C GLU A 283 6.76 -5.61 -13.97
N ILE A 284 8.02 -5.36 -14.33
CA ILE A 284 9.00 -6.41 -14.62
C ILE A 284 9.12 -7.37 -13.43
N ALA A 285 9.29 -6.85 -12.22
CA ALA A 285 9.42 -7.68 -11.03
C ALA A 285 8.15 -8.49 -10.73
N ALA A 286 6.98 -7.88 -10.88
CA ALA A 286 5.70 -8.55 -10.64
C ALA A 286 5.38 -9.62 -11.71
N LEU A 287 5.72 -9.39 -12.98
CA LEU A 287 5.60 -10.39 -14.05
C LEU A 287 6.51 -11.62 -13.82
N LEU A 288 7.63 -11.42 -13.10
CA LEU A 288 8.52 -12.50 -12.68
C LEU A 288 8.08 -13.19 -11.37
N GLY A 289 6.91 -12.82 -10.82
CA GLY A 289 6.28 -13.48 -9.69
C GLY A 289 6.56 -12.85 -8.33
N ALA A 290 7.23 -11.71 -8.27
CA ALA A 290 7.44 -11.00 -7.02
C ALA A 290 6.19 -10.22 -6.57
N SER A 291 5.95 -10.16 -5.25
CA SER A 291 5.10 -9.12 -4.66
C SER A 291 5.90 -7.83 -4.58
N VAL A 292 5.38 -6.74 -5.15
CA VAL A 292 6.13 -5.48 -5.29
C VAL A 292 5.46 -4.38 -4.48
N ALA A 293 6.20 -3.75 -3.55
CA ALA A 293 5.86 -2.42 -3.08
C ALA A 293 6.55 -1.39 -3.98
N SER A 294 5.82 -0.35 -4.38
CA SER A 294 6.39 0.75 -5.14
C SER A 294 6.02 2.07 -4.51
N PHE A 295 6.92 3.03 -4.49
CA PHE A 295 6.56 4.35 -4.02
C PHE A 295 7.07 5.46 -4.94
N ASN A 296 6.29 6.54 -4.97
CA ASN A 296 6.69 7.82 -5.55
C ASN A 296 6.10 8.94 -4.70
N TYR A 297 6.70 10.12 -4.71
CA TYR A 297 6.12 11.28 -4.05
C TYR A 297 5.05 11.98 -4.91
N GLU A 298 5.09 11.76 -6.23
CA GLU A 298 4.11 12.25 -7.20
C GLU A 298 2.86 11.36 -7.23
N GLU A 299 1.71 11.89 -6.79
CA GLU A 299 0.44 11.15 -6.73
C GLU A 299 0.01 10.62 -8.10
N GLN A 300 0.25 11.38 -9.17
CA GLN A 300 -0.10 10.96 -10.52
C GLN A 300 0.67 9.69 -10.95
N CYS A 301 1.97 9.62 -10.66
CA CYS A 301 2.77 8.44 -10.95
C CYS A 301 2.26 7.21 -10.18
N VAL A 302 1.89 7.41 -8.92
CA VAL A 302 1.32 6.35 -8.07
C VAL A 302 -0.01 5.87 -8.61
N ASP A 303 -0.89 6.77 -9.09
CA ASP A 303 -2.17 6.40 -9.71
C ASP A 303 -1.98 5.65 -11.03
N GLU A 304 -1.02 6.05 -11.87
CA GLU A 304 -0.71 5.32 -13.11
C GLU A 304 -0.18 3.92 -12.81
N CYS A 305 0.68 3.77 -11.80
CA CYS A 305 1.17 2.47 -11.33
C CYS A 305 0.03 1.62 -10.75
N LEU A 306 -0.94 2.21 -10.03
CA LEU A 306 -2.13 1.55 -9.52
C LEU A 306 -3.00 0.99 -10.67
N LEU A 307 -3.25 1.82 -11.69
CA LEU A 307 -4.04 1.42 -12.85
C LEU A 307 -3.33 0.33 -13.67
N LEU A 308 -2.00 0.39 -13.78
CA LEU A 308 -1.19 -0.67 -14.39
C LEU A 308 -1.36 -1.99 -13.64
N ALA A 309 -1.24 -1.97 -12.30
CA ALA A 309 -1.42 -3.14 -11.46
C ALA A 309 -2.80 -3.78 -11.63
N GLN A 310 -3.86 -2.95 -11.62
CA GLN A 310 -5.24 -3.40 -11.85
C GLN A 310 -5.44 -3.99 -13.24
N LYS A 311 -5.03 -3.26 -14.29
CA LYS A 311 -5.22 -3.66 -15.70
C LYS A 311 -4.55 -4.99 -16.02
N LYS A 312 -3.35 -5.23 -15.49
CA LYS A 312 -2.55 -6.43 -15.75
C LYS A 312 -2.65 -7.48 -14.64
N ASN A 313 -3.46 -7.23 -13.61
CA ASN A 313 -3.64 -8.11 -12.44
C ASN A 313 -2.32 -8.47 -11.75
N LEU A 314 -1.41 -7.48 -11.61
CA LEU A 314 -0.08 -7.64 -11.05
C LEU A 314 -0.05 -7.36 -9.54
N ASP A 315 0.76 -8.13 -8.81
CA ASP A 315 0.91 -7.97 -7.37
C ASP A 315 1.84 -6.77 -7.04
N ILE A 316 1.32 -5.56 -7.30
CA ILE A 316 1.98 -4.29 -7.02
C ILE A 316 1.13 -3.49 -6.04
N THR A 317 1.77 -2.98 -5.00
CA THR A 317 1.20 -2.09 -3.98
C THR A 317 1.84 -0.70 -4.10
N PRO A 318 1.27 0.21 -4.89
CA PRO A 318 1.80 1.55 -5.06
C PRO A 318 1.36 2.49 -3.93
N VAL A 319 2.30 3.31 -3.43
CA VAL A 319 2.06 4.26 -2.33
C VAL A 319 2.73 5.60 -2.57
N VAL A 320 2.16 6.65 -2.00
CA VAL A 320 2.74 8.00 -1.98
C VAL A 320 3.71 8.11 -0.81
N MET A 321 4.99 8.25 -1.12
CA MET A 321 6.03 8.41 -0.08
C MET A 321 7.26 9.12 -0.63
N ASP A 322 7.86 10.00 0.17
CA ASP A 322 9.18 10.58 -0.12
C ASP A 322 10.28 9.62 0.35
N PHE A 323 11.26 9.36 -0.51
CA PHE A 323 12.43 8.54 -0.18
C PHE A 323 13.17 9.05 1.08
N LYS A 324 13.30 10.37 1.24
CA LYS A 324 14.01 11.00 2.36
C LYS A 324 13.21 10.98 3.67
N LEU A 325 11.88 10.96 3.57
CA LEU A 325 10.94 11.07 4.69
C LEU A 325 9.98 9.88 4.69
N PRO A 326 10.50 8.65 4.88
CA PRO A 326 9.66 7.47 4.93
C PRO A 326 8.68 7.54 6.11
N THR A 327 7.46 7.06 5.89
CA THR A 327 6.39 7.09 6.88
C THR A 327 6.84 6.47 8.20
N PRO A 328 6.77 7.21 9.33
CA PRO A 328 7.14 6.69 10.65
C PRO A 328 6.11 5.66 11.16
N PRO A 329 6.38 4.97 12.29
CA PRO A 329 5.38 4.15 12.95
C PRO A 329 4.22 5.02 13.45
N HIS A 330 3.00 4.44 13.42
CA HIS A 330 1.76 5.14 13.76
C HIS A 330 0.84 4.28 14.63
N SER A 331 -0.34 4.81 14.93
CA SER A 331 -1.42 4.25 15.74
C SER A 331 -1.13 4.16 17.24
N ILE A 332 -2.06 3.61 18.00
CA ILE A 332 -1.97 3.44 19.45
C ILE A 332 -0.69 2.64 19.77
N GLY A 333 0.17 3.18 20.63
CA GLY A 333 1.42 2.54 21.02
C GLY A 333 2.43 2.36 19.88
N LEU A 334 2.27 3.07 18.74
CA LEU A 334 3.11 2.94 17.53
C LEU A 334 3.13 1.50 16.97
N LEU A 335 2.04 0.75 17.16
CA LEU A 335 1.91 -0.65 16.74
C LEU A 335 1.94 -0.83 15.22
N TYR A 336 1.55 0.20 14.47
CA TYR A 336 1.69 0.20 13.02
C TYR A 336 3.12 0.54 12.62
N GLY A 337 3.83 -0.43 12.12
CA GLY A 337 5.27 -0.32 11.83
C GLY A 337 5.61 0.81 10.85
N SER A 338 6.83 1.33 10.96
CA SER A 338 7.38 2.30 9.99
C SER A 338 7.43 1.71 8.58
N ALA A 339 7.55 2.57 7.57
CA ALA A 339 7.78 2.15 6.18
C ALA A 339 8.96 1.16 6.05
N TYR A 340 10.03 1.35 6.81
CA TYR A 340 11.17 0.42 6.84
C TYR A 340 10.80 -1.01 7.28
N LYS A 341 9.82 -1.16 8.16
CA LYS A 341 9.32 -2.48 8.59
C LYS A 341 8.32 -3.05 7.58
N ARG A 342 7.38 -2.22 7.11
CA ARG A 342 6.26 -2.64 6.27
C ARG A 342 6.64 -2.96 4.82
N PHE A 343 7.63 -2.23 4.27
CA PHE A 343 8.12 -2.39 2.90
C PHE A 343 9.50 -3.04 2.82
N LYS A 344 9.93 -3.69 3.91
CA LYS A 344 11.17 -4.47 3.91
C LYS A 344 11.06 -5.59 2.89
N SER A 345 12.02 -5.65 1.95
CA SER A 345 11.95 -6.52 0.78
C SER A 345 13.27 -7.26 0.56
N GLU A 346 13.21 -8.36 -0.20
CA GLU A 346 14.41 -9.12 -0.54
C GLU A 346 15.33 -8.30 -1.45
N ILE A 347 14.77 -7.69 -2.49
CA ILE A 347 15.52 -6.80 -3.37
C ILE A 347 14.90 -5.40 -3.33
N VAL A 348 15.78 -4.40 -3.27
CA VAL A 348 15.44 -2.99 -3.45
C VAL A 348 15.93 -2.52 -4.81
N ILE A 349 15.07 -1.88 -5.57
CA ILE A 349 15.37 -1.22 -6.85
C ILE A 349 15.46 0.28 -6.59
N ALA A 350 16.59 0.90 -6.95
CA ALA A 350 16.85 2.33 -6.81
C ALA A 350 17.51 2.87 -8.10
N LEU A 351 16.69 3.05 -9.13
CA LEU A 351 17.12 3.43 -10.48
C LEU A 351 16.66 4.85 -10.80
N GLY A 352 17.48 5.61 -11.54
CA GLY A 352 17.16 6.99 -11.93
C GLY A 352 17.01 7.97 -10.77
N LEU A 353 17.40 7.62 -9.56
CA LEU A 353 17.07 8.33 -8.32
C LEU A 353 18.23 9.09 -7.71
N VAL A 354 19.42 8.51 -7.72
CA VAL A 354 20.57 8.96 -6.92
C VAL A 354 21.02 10.38 -7.22
N HIS A 355 21.09 10.76 -8.51
CA HIS A 355 21.53 12.09 -8.93
C HIS A 355 20.55 13.18 -8.49
N HIS A 356 19.24 12.92 -8.56
CA HIS A 356 18.22 13.82 -8.03
C HIS A 356 18.38 14.03 -6.52
N LEU A 357 18.62 12.96 -5.77
CA LEU A 357 18.73 13.08 -4.32
C LEU A 357 20.09 13.62 -3.87
N CYS A 358 21.20 13.03 -4.35
CA CYS A 358 22.51 13.36 -3.82
C CYS A 358 23.10 14.65 -4.42
N ILE A 359 22.84 14.95 -5.70
CA ILE A 359 23.36 16.16 -6.36
C ILE A 359 22.34 17.30 -6.26
N PHE A 360 21.13 17.11 -6.80
CA PHE A 360 20.14 18.18 -6.86
C PHE A 360 19.63 18.59 -5.50
N GLN A 361 19.22 17.61 -4.66
CA GLN A 361 18.66 17.86 -3.33
C GLN A 361 19.70 17.81 -2.18
N ARG A 362 20.97 17.53 -2.51
CA ARG A 362 22.09 17.51 -1.54
C ARG A 362 21.93 16.51 -0.40
N LEU A 363 21.25 15.39 -0.64
CA LEU A 363 21.21 14.30 0.34
C LEU A 363 22.61 13.65 0.44
N PRO A 364 23.22 13.55 1.62
CA PRO A 364 24.52 12.89 1.75
C PRO A 364 24.48 11.45 1.24
N VAL A 365 25.52 11.04 0.48
CA VAL A 365 25.62 9.68 -0.13
C VAL A 365 25.44 8.58 0.91
N HIS A 366 26.04 8.71 2.09
CA HIS A 366 25.91 7.71 3.17
C HIS A 366 24.47 7.59 3.68
N ILE A 367 23.70 8.67 3.70
CA ILE A 367 22.27 8.64 4.10
C ILE A 367 21.43 7.92 3.04
N PHE A 368 21.68 8.21 1.75
CA PHE A 368 21.04 7.49 0.64
C PHE A 368 21.26 5.97 0.76
N CYS A 369 22.52 5.55 0.89
CA CYS A 369 22.87 4.14 1.04
C CYS A 369 22.23 3.51 2.27
N LYS A 370 22.25 4.21 3.42
CA LYS A 370 21.65 3.74 4.67
C LYS A 370 20.13 3.53 4.53
N ILE A 371 19.43 4.41 3.81
CA ILE A 371 17.99 4.26 3.54
C ILE A 371 17.74 3.01 2.71
N CYS A 372 18.44 2.82 1.59
CA CYS A 372 18.31 1.61 0.77
C CYS A 372 18.58 0.34 1.58
N MET A 373 19.68 0.32 2.34
CA MET A 373 20.08 -0.83 3.16
C MET A 373 19.08 -1.18 4.27
N LYS A 374 18.32 -0.22 4.80
CA LYS A 374 17.28 -0.49 5.78
C LYS A 374 16.11 -1.30 5.21
N TYR A 375 15.80 -1.13 3.94
CA TYR A 375 14.73 -1.86 3.27
C TYR A 375 15.16 -3.24 2.75
N ALA A 376 16.39 -3.35 2.23
CA ALA A 376 16.86 -4.56 1.56
C ALA A 376 17.27 -5.67 2.55
N THR A 377 16.87 -6.92 2.27
CA THR A 377 17.35 -8.10 3.03
C THR A 377 18.37 -8.95 2.27
N LYS A 378 18.27 -9.06 0.94
CA LYS A 378 19.17 -9.85 0.09
C LYS A 378 20.05 -9.00 -0.81
N GLY A 379 19.50 -7.94 -1.42
CA GLY A 379 20.29 -7.14 -2.35
C GLY A 379 19.66 -5.83 -2.77
N ILE A 380 20.45 -5.01 -3.47
CA ILE A 380 20.05 -3.69 -4.00
C ILE A 380 20.47 -3.60 -5.46
N LEU A 381 19.52 -3.33 -6.36
CA LEU A 381 19.75 -2.86 -7.73
C LEU A 381 19.84 -1.33 -7.70
N PHE A 382 21.04 -0.81 -7.89
CA PHE A 382 21.34 0.60 -7.79
C PHE A 382 21.84 1.14 -9.13
N GLU A 383 21.36 2.30 -9.59
CA GLU A 383 21.86 2.98 -10.77
C GLU A 383 22.70 4.18 -10.40
N TYR A 384 23.97 4.14 -10.78
CA TYR A 384 24.85 5.28 -10.77
C TYR A 384 24.69 6.08 -12.06
N VAL A 385 24.48 7.38 -11.95
CA VAL A 385 24.43 8.33 -13.06
C VAL A 385 25.69 9.19 -13.01
N ASP A 386 26.49 9.16 -14.08
CA ASP A 386 27.73 9.90 -14.15
C ASP A 386 27.49 11.42 -14.10
N PRO A 387 28.31 12.21 -13.41
CA PRO A 387 28.16 13.68 -13.38
C PRO A 387 28.26 14.37 -14.75
N THR A 388 28.75 13.67 -15.77
CA THR A 388 28.76 14.18 -17.17
C THR A 388 27.40 14.11 -17.85
N ASP A 389 26.38 13.52 -17.22
CA ASP A 389 24.98 13.52 -17.67
C ASP A 389 24.50 14.93 -17.98
N SER A 390 23.79 15.11 -19.10
CA SER A 390 23.36 16.43 -19.60
C SER A 390 22.41 17.12 -18.61
N GLN A 391 21.51 16.36 -17.96
CA GLN A 391 20.59 16.87 -16.96
C GLN A 391 21.34 17.28 -15.70
N VAL A 392 22.30 16.47 -15.24
CA VAL A 392 23.14 16.80 -14.08
C VAL A 392 23.93 18.09 -14.34
N LYS A 393 24.56 18.22 -15.52
CA LYS A 393 25.26 19.44 -15.91
C LYS A 393 24.36 20.66 -15.95
N SER A 394 23.14 20.53 -16.46
CA SER A 394 22.19 21.64 -16.57
C SER A 394 21.82 22.26 -15.23
N TRP A 395 21.92 21.50 -14.12
CA TRP A 395 21.63 21.99 -12.79
C TRP A 395 22.70 22.95 -12.23
N GLY A 396 23.91 22.92 -12.75
CA GLY A 396 25.01 23.76 -12.25
C GLY A 396 25.34 23.54 -10.77
N LYS A 397 25.03 22.35 -10.23
CA LYS A 397 25.26 22.02 -8.83
C LYS A 397 26.65 21.42 -8.62
N GLN A 398 27.24 21.72 -7.46
CA GLN A 398 28.48 21.08 -7.03
C GLN A 398 28.23 19.60 -6.79
N ILE A 399 29.10 18.76 -7.36
CA ILE A 399 29.08 17.32 -7.15
C ILE A 399 29.73 17.00 -5.80
N PRO A 400 29.10 16.22 -4.92
CA PRO A 400 29.73 15.80 -3.67
C PRO A 400 30.99 14.96 -3.92
N ASP A 401 32.06 15.15 -3.14
CA ASP A 401 33.36 14.48 -3.32
C ASP A 401 33.23 12.93 -3.30
N ASN A 402 32.30 12.41 -2.52
CA ASN A 402 32.06 10.97 -2.41
C ASN A 402 30.95 10.46 -3.38
N TYR A 403 30.51 11.29 -4.34
CA TYR A 403 29.59 10.87 -5.40
C TYR A 403 30.37 10.18 -6.54
N SER A 404 30.80 8.97 -6.28
CA SER A 404 31.48 8.08 -7.22
C SER A 404 31.07 6.63 -6.95
N ILE A 405 31.32 5.74 -7.91
CA ILE A 405 31.04 4.30 -7.73
C ILE A 405 31.78 3.77 -6.50
N GLU A 406 33.02 4.17 -6.29
CA GLU A 406 33.87 3.80 -5.14
C GLU A 406 33.24 4.33 -3.84
N GLY A 407 32.72 5.57 -3.85
CA GLY A 407 32.03 6.16 -2.72
C GLY A 407 30.79 5.36 -2.34
N PHE A 408 29.94 4.96 -3.30
CA PHE A 408 28.78 4.09 -3.05
C PHE A 408 29.20 2.69 -2.59
N ASN A 409 30.23 2.09 -3.21
CA ASN A 409 30.77 0.80 -2.83
C ASN A 409 31.21 0.80 -1.37
N SER A 410 31.87 1.86 -0.88
CA SER A 410 32.35 1.96 0.50
C SER A 410 31.23 1.83 1.52
N TYR A 411 30.02 2.28 1.19
CA TYR A 411 28.85 2.16 2.07
C TYR A 411 28.06 0.87 1.86
N PHE A 412 27.77 0.48 0.61
CA PHE A 412 26.99 -0.74 0.37
C PHE A 412 27.73 -2.01 0.79
N ASN A 413 29.04 -2.05 0.65
CA ASN A 413 29.88 -3.18 1.07
C ASN A 413 29.92 -3.38 2.60
N THR A 414 29.43 -2.42 3.39
CA THR A 414 29.25 -2.63 4.85
C THR A 414 28.14 -3.65 5.15
N LYS A 415 27.24 -3.91 4.20
CA LYS A 415 26.14 -4.86 4.36
C LYS A 415 26.20 -6.02 3.38
N PHE A 416 26.65 -5.79 2.15
CA PHE A 416 26.67 -6.76 1.06
C PHE A 416 28.10 -7.10 0.70
N SER A 417 28.43 -8.38 0.65
CA SER A 417 29.81 -8.85 0.43
C SER A 417 30.19 -8.99 -1.04
N LYS A 418 29.17 -8.94 -1.95
CA LYS A 418 29.36 -9.16 -3.39
C LYS A 418 28.68 -8.06 -4.19
N SER A 419 29.18 -7.84 -5.41
CA SER A 419 28.52 -6.98 -6.37
C SER A 419 28.70 -7.52 -7.79
N LYS A 420 27.69 -7.25 -8.64
CA LYS A 420 27.72 -7.47 -10.09
C LYS A 420 27.44 -6.15 -10.78
N ILE A 421 28.26 -5.79 -11.74
CA ILE A 421 28.21 -4.49 -12.41
C ILE A 421 27.79 -4.70 -13.86
N SER A 422 26.85 -3.88 -14.35
CA SER A 422 26.50 -3.84 -15.78
C SER A 422 27.62 -3.27 -16.63
N LYS A 423 27.54 -3.48 -17.95
CA LYS A 423 28.30 -2.65 -18.87
C LYS A 423 27.85 -1.18 -18.75
N ILE A 424 28.72 -0.24 -19.16
CA ILE A 424 28.34 1.17 -19.25
C ILE A 424 27.18 1.30 -20.23
N ILE A 425 26.09 1.90 -19.77
CA ILE A 425 24.90 2.16 -20.56
C ILE A 425 24.97 3.62 -21.01
N ASN A 426 25.01 3.84 -22.33
CA ASN A 426 24.87 5.17 -22.88
C ASN A 426 23.40 5.45 -23.13
N ASP A 427 22.83 6.32 -22.31
CA ASP A 427 21.44 6.74 -22.40
C ASP A 427 21.40 8.23 -22.71
N ASN A 428 21.03 8.58 -23.94
CA ASN A 428 20.95 9.98 -24.44
C ASN A 428 22.20 10.83 -24.15
N GLY A 429 23.40 10.27 -24.35
CA GLY A 429 24.67 10.93 -24.07
C GLY A 429 25.12 10.91 -22.61
N SER A 430 24.38 10.25 -21.76
CA SER A 430 24.66 10.02 -20.33
C SER A 430 25.29 8.65 -20.12
N LYS A 431 26.34 8.60 -19.32
CA LYS A 431 26.96 7.34 -18.89
C LYS A 431 26.29 6.88 -17.61
N ARG A 432 25.68 5.69 -17.65
CA ARG A 432 25.00 5.08 -16.51
C ARG A 432 25.56 3.70 -16.25
N VAL A 433 25.61 3.30 -15.00
CA VAL A 433 26.04 1.97 -14.56
C VAL A 433 25.06 1.43 -13.54
N ILE A 434 24.60 0.20 -13.73
CA ILE A 434 23.78 -0.47 -12.72
C ILE A 434 24.69 -1.42 -11.95
N VAL A 435 24.58 -1.38 -10.63
CA VAL A 435 25.28 -2.28 -9.72
C VAL A 435 24.25 -3.05 -8.91
N TYR A 436 24.40 -4.35 -8.90
CA TYR A 436 23.65 -5.23 -8.00
C TYR A 436 24.56 -5.62 -6.83
N TYR A 437 24.23 -5.13 -5.64
CA TYR A 437 24.91 -5.50 -4.39
C TYR A 437 24.11 -6.61 -3.70
N PHE A 438 24.80 -7.67 -3.23
CA PHE A 438 24.16 -8.82 -2.60
C PHE A 438 25.09 -9.54 -1.60
N SER A 439 24.54 -10.40 -0.75
CA SER A 439 25.27 -11.16 0.26
C SER A 439 25.66 -12.54 -0.22
#